data_91ef650dac537b5841e69fc6fb9772f9
#
_entry.id   91ef650dac537b5841e69fc6fb9772f9
#
_cell.length_a   1.000
_cell.length_b   1.000
_cell.length_c   1.000
_cell.angle_alpha   90.00
_cell.angle_beta   90.00
_cell.angle_gamma   90.00
#
_symmetry.space_group_name_H-M   'P 1'
#
loop_
_entity.id
_entity.type
_entity.pdbx_description
1 polymer ?
#
loop_
_entity_poly.entity_id
_entity_poly.type
_entity_poly.pdbx_seq_one_letter_code
_entity_poly.pdbx_strand_id
1 'polypeptide(L)'
;MGFFTNLLLKNQISKNKAFVWNAKNKTFNSINKINSIKLDLLIGIDKQKSKILENTNNFALGNFTNNALLWGSRGNGKSTLIKSVFSELSKKYNNLRLIQLNKDYIKDIEVIYPILSNYEKLRFILFIDDLSFEKIDNEYKIIKSTLDGSLINQPLNVILYVTSNRRHLMPRDMID
;
A
#
# COMPACT_ATOMS: atom_id res chain seq x y z
N MET A 1 8.07 2.38 -23.61
CA MET A 1 9.03 1.99 -22.56
C MET A 1 9.98 0.95 -23.16
N GLY A 2 11.29 1.21 -23.24
CA GLY A 2 12.21 0.34 -23.96
C GLY A 2 12.48 -0.99 -23.25
N PHE A 3 12.85 -2.01 -24.02
CA PHE A 3 13.14 -3.39 -23.53
C PHE A 3 14.15 -3.42 -22.36
N PHE A 4 15.18 -2.60 -22.41
CA PHE A 4 16.19 -2.47 -21.35
C PHE A 4 15.63 -1.90 -20.03
N THR A 5 14.70 -0.94 -20.10
CA THR A 5 14.05 -0.36 -18.91
C THR A 5 13.20 -1.39 -18.19
N ASN A 6 12.52 -2.26 -18.96
CA ASN A 6 11.71 -3.34 -18.43
C ASN A 6 12.55 -4.44 -17.74
N LEU A 7 13.73 -4.76 -18.27
CA LEU A 7 14.64 -5.75 -17.71
C LEU A 7 15.27 -5.26 -16.40
N LEU A 8 15.66 -4.00 -16.33
CA LEU A 8 16.22 -3.38 -15.11
C LEU A 8 15.17 -3.32 -14.00
N LEU A 9 13.92 -2.95 -14.34
CA LEU A 9 12.80 -2.90 -13.42
C LEU A 9 12.49 -4.31 -12.87
N LYS A 10 12.49 -5.32 -13.74
CA LYS A 10 12.26 -6.71 -13.37
C LYS A 10 13.33 -7.22 -12.40
N ASN A 11 14.59 -6.89 -12.63
CA ASN A 11 15.70 -7.24 -11.74
C ASN A 11 15.60 -6.54 -10.37
N GLN A 12 15.20 -5.28 -10.33
CA GLN A 12 15.01 -4.54 -9.08
C GLN A 12 13.88 -5.15 -8.23
N ILE A 13 12.71 -5.39 -8.83
CA ILE A 13 11.53 -5.91 -8.16
C ILE A 13 11.77 -7.34 -7.64
N SER A 14 12.55 -8.16 -8.34
CA SER A 14 12.88 -9.51 -7.87
C SER A 14 13.84 -9.52 -6.69
N LYS A 15 14.82 -8.62 -6.65
CA LYS A 15 15.88 -8.60 -5.63
C LYS A 15 15.50 -7.88 -4.34
N ASN A 16 14.63 -6.88 -4.41
CA ASN A 16 14.26 -6.05 -3.27
C ASN A 16 12.81 -6.30 -2.86
N LYS A 17 12.52 -6.06 -1.58
CA LYS A 17 11.17 -6.29 -1.01
C LYS A 17 10.37 -5.01 -0.78
N ALA A 18 11.03 -3.85 -0.74
CA ALA A 18 10.38 -2.57 -0.49
C ALA A 18 10.86 -1.47 -1.44
N PHE A 19 9.93 -0.58 -1.79
CA PHE A 19 10.14 0.47 -2.78
C PHE A 19 9.38 1.74 -2.42
N VAL A 20 9.88 2.88 -2.96
CA VAL A 20 9.13 4.12 -3.10
C VAL A 20 8.89 4.37 -4.58
N TRP A 21 7.67 4.77 -4.94
CA TRP A 21 7.36 5.21 -6.29
C TRP A 21 8.04 6.54 -6.59
N ASN A 22 8.80 6.58 -7.66
CA ASN A 22 9.41 7.79 -8.20
C ASN A 22 8.54 8.33 -9.34
N ALA A 23 7.70 9.30 -9.03
CA ALA A 23 6.74 9.88 -9.97
C ALA A 23 7.41 10.60 -11.15
N LYS A 24 8.60 11.19 -10.95
CA LYS A 24 9.35 11.89 -12.00
C LYS A 24 9.82 10.93 -13.09
N ASN A 25 10.37 9.81 -12.69
CA ASN A 25 10.98 8.84 -13.60
C ASN A 25 10.04 7.65 -13.93
N LYS A 26 8.86 7.60 -13.31
CA LYS A 26 7.90 6.49 -13.43
C LYS A 26 8.56 5.12 -13.13
N THR A 27 9.33 5.06 -12.05
CA THR A 27 10.11 3.89 -11.63
C THR A 27 9.93 3.60 -10.13
N PHE A 28 10.41 2.44 -9.69
CA PHE A 28 10.44 2.05 -8.28
C PHE A 28 11.86 2.16 -7.75
N ASN A 29 12.07 3.02 -6.75
CA ASN A 29 13.34 3.13 -6.04
C ASN A 29 13.33 2.15 -4.86
N SER A 30 14.30 1.27 -4.77
CA SER A 30 14.40 0.30 -3.69
C SER A 30 14.70 0.96 -2.35
N ILE A 31 14.09 0.43 -1.28
CA ILE A 31 14.35 0.79 0.11
C ILE A 31 15.10 -0.37 0.76
N ASN A 32 16.31 -0.12 1.24
CA ASN A 32 17.12 -1.15 1.91
C ASN A 32 16.68 -1.42 3.35
N LYS A 33 16.11 -0.43 4.03
CA LYS A 33 15.67 -0.54 5.42
C LYS A 33 14.30 0.11 5.61
N ILE A 34 13.34 -0.70 6.05
CA ILE A 34 12.01 -0.23 6.44
C ILE A 34 12.06 0.16 7.91
N ASN A 35 11.55 1.35 8.22
CA ASN A 35 11.41 1.78 9.61
C ASN A 35 10.20 1.05 10.24
N SER A 36 10.47 -0.08 10.86
CA SER A 36 9.50 -0.97 11.52
C SER A 36 9.97 -1.34 12.90
N ILE A 37 9.03 -1.73 13.76
CA ILE A 37 9.31 -2.27 15.11
C ILE A 37 8.76 -3.69 15.20
N LYS A 38 9.14 -4.44 16.23
CA LYS A 38 8.53 -5.75 16.50
C LYS A 38 7.04 -5.58 16.80
N LEU A 39 6.20 -6.47 16.26
CA LEU A 39 4.73 -6.39 16.43
C LEU A 39 4.30 -6.43 17.89
N ASP A 40 5.03 -7.12 18.76
CA ASP A 40 4.74 -7.21 20.19
C ASP A 40 4.92 -5.86 20.93
N LEU A 41 5.69 -4.95 20.36
CA LEU A 41 5.87 -3.59 20.91
C LEU A 41 4.73 -2.65 20.55
N LEU A 42 3.82 -3.05 19.67
CA LEU A 42 2.60 -2.30 19.34
C LEU A 42 1.50 -2.67 20.33
N ILE A 43 1.37 -1.88 21.39
CA ILE A 43 0.44 -2.10 22.51
C ILE A 43 -0.84 -1.28 22.29
N GLY A 44 -1.99 -1.83 22.72
CA GLY A 44 -3.29 -1.13 22.71
C GLY A 44 -3.98 -1.12 21.33
N ILE A 45 -3.46 -1.83 20.34
CA ILE A 45 -4.05 -1.96 18.99
C ILE A 45 -4.15 -3.42 18.54
N ASP A 46 -4.36 -4.35 19.49
CA ASP A 46 -4.29 -5.78 19.21
C ASP A 46 -5.33 -6.23 18.18
N LYS A 47 -6.54 -5.66 18.22
CA LYS A 47 -7.60 -5.95 17.24
C LYS A 47 -7.21 -5.51 15.83
N GLN A 48 -6.64 -4.32 15.68
CA GLN A 48 -6.18 -3.80 14.40
C GLN A 48 -4.97 -4.60 13.90
N LYS A 49 -4.04 -4.90 14.80
CA LYS A 49 -2.87 -5.73 14.53
C LYS A 49 -3.26 -7.10 13.99
N SER A 50 -4.17 -7.80 14.67
CA SER A 50 -4.67 -9.11 14.23
C SER A 50 -5.30 -9.04 12.83
N LYS A 51 -6.18 -8.06 12.59
CA LYS A 51 -6.85 -7.89 11.29
C LYS A 51 -5.88 -7.64 10.14
N ILE A 52 -4.93 -6.72 10.30
CA ILE A 52 -3.97 -6.39 9.24
C ILE A 52 -3.00 -7.54 9.03
N LEU A 53 -2.57 -8.22 10.09
CA LEU A 53 -1.70 -9.39 10.00
C LEU A 53 -2.40 -10.52 9.24
N GLU A 54 -3.64 -10.86 9.58
CA GLU A 54 -4.45 -11.88 8.93
C GLU A 54 -4.70 -11.56 7.45
N ASN A 55 -5.14 -10.32 7.15
CA ASN A 55 -5.41 -9.88 5.78
C ASN A 55 -4.13 -9.96 4.92
N THR A 56 -3.00 -9.49 5.45
CA THR A 56 -1.73 -9.51 4.71
C THR A 56 -1.19 -10.94 4.55
N ASN A 57 -1.36 -11.80 5.55
CA ASN A 57 -0.98 -13.22 5.47
C ASN A 57 -1.79 -13.94 4.38
N ASN A 58 -3.10 -13.77 4.37
CA ASN A 58 -3.97 -14.35 3.36
C ASN A 58 -3.63 -13.84 1.94
N PHE A 59 -3.35 -12.56 1.81
CA PHE A 59 -2.90 -11.97 0.55
C PHE A 59 -1.58 -12.59 0.06
N ALA A 60 -0.60 -12.75 0.93
CA ALA A 60 0.68 -13.37 0.58
C ALA A 60 0.53 -14.83 0.11
N LEU A 61 -0.47 -15.54 0.64
CA LEU A 61 -0.85 -16.90 0.22
C LEU A 61 -1.60 -16.94 -1.13
N GLY A 62 -1.99 -15.79 -1.67
CA GLY A 62 -2.72 -15.70 -2.92
C GLY A 62 -4.25 -15.74 -2.79
N ASN A 63 -4.78 -15.71 -1.57
CA ASN A 63 -6.21 -15.63 -1.31
C ASN A 63 -6.75 -14.23 -1.65
N PHE A 64 -8.03 -14.15 -1.94
CA PHE A 64 -8.73 -12.88 -2.07
C PHE A 64 -8.77 -12.16 -0.73
N THR A 65 -8.43 -10.87 -0.72
CA THR A 65 -8.37 -10.03 0.47
C THR A 65 -8.84 -8.61 0.17
N ASN A 66 -9.10 -7.83 1.20
CA ASN A 66 -9.63 -6.48 1.06
C ASN A 66 -8.53 -5.42 1.14
N ASN A 67 -8.76 -4.30 0.49
CA ASN A 67 -8.06 -3.05 0.77
C ASN A 67 -8.35 -2.60 2.20
N ALA A 68 -7.48 -1.78 2.79
CA ALA A 68 -7.66 -1.33 4.16
C ALA A 68 -7.39 0.16 4.33
N LEU A 69 -8.28 0.82 5.07
CA LEU A 69 -8.10 2.17 5.58
C LEU A 69 -7.93 2.11 7.11
N LEU A 70 -6.74 2.49 7.60
CA LEU A 70 -6.47 2.67 9.02
C LEU A 70 -6.63 4.14 9.37
N TRP A 71 -7.64 4.46 10.14
CA TRP A 71 -7.92 5.83 10.54
C TRP A 71 -7.86 6.01 12.07
N GLY A 72 -7.58 7.22 12.52
CA GLY A 72 -7.49 7.57 13.93
C GLY A 72 -6.49 8.69 14.19
N SER A 73 -6.39 9.15 15.41
CA SER A 73 -5.53 10.27 15.82
C SER A 73 -4.07 10.08 15.40
N ARG A 74 -3.38 11.18 15.20
CA ARG A 74 -1.94 11.18 14.88
C ARG A 74 -1.17 10.50 16.03
N GLY A 75 -0.11 9.80 15.70
CA GLY A 75 0.75 9.12 16.71
C GLY A 75 0.26 7.74 17.15
N ASN A 76 -0.91 7.25 16.69
CA ASN A 76 -1.50 5.96 17.12
C ASN A 76 -0.89 4.73 16.39
N GLY A 77 0.30 4.85 15.81
CA GLY A 77 1.02 3.70 15.27
C GLY A 77 0.47 3.11 13.96
N LYS A 78 -0.48 3.76 13.26
CA LYS A 78 -1.09 3.24 12.02
C LYS A 78 -0.08 2.84 10.96
N SER A 79 0.79 3.78 10.59
CA SER A 79 1.83 3.56 9.57
C SER A 79 2.87 2.56 10.04
N THR A 80 3.22 2.62 11.34
CA THR A 80 4.14 1.65 11.96
C THR A 80 3.56 0.25 11.90
N LEU A 81 2.26 0.08 12.16
CA LEU A 81 1.58 -1.21 12.09
C LEU A 81 1.71 -1.85 10.70
N ILE A 82 1.40 -1.10 9.63
CA ILE A 82 1.52 -1.61 8.25
C ILE A 82 2.96 -2.03 7.94
N LYS A 83 3.92 -1.16 8.26
CA LYS A 83 5.35 -1.43 8.03
C LYS A 83 5.85 -2.63 8.83
N SER A 84 5.39 -2.78 10.07
CA SER A 84 5.79 -3.90 10.96
C SER A 84 5.18 -5.22 10.51
N VAL A 85 3.90 -5.25 10.11
CA VAL A 85 3.25 -6.43 9.54
C VAL A 85 3.96 -6.86 8.26
N PHE A 86 4.25 -5.92 7.36
CA PHE A 86 5.01 -6.22 6.17
C PHE A 86 6.41 -6.77 6.50
N SER A 87 7.14 -6.13 7.41
CA SER A 87 8.49 -6.55 7.82
C SER A 87 8.51 -7.97 8.39
N GLU A 88 7.49 -8.33 9.17
CA GLU A 88 7.35 -9.68 9.73
C GLU A 88 7.04 -10.72 8.64
N LEU A 89 5.98 -10.47 7.85
CA LEU A 89 5.52 -11.42 6.84
C LEU A 89 6.45 -11.54 5.65
N SER A 90 7.20 -10.50 5.30
CA SER A 90 8.17 -10.57 4.21
C SER A 90 9.36 -11.48 4.50
N LYS A 91 9.63 -11.81 5.76
CA LYS A 91 10.61 -12.84 6.13
C LYS A 91 10.10 -14.24 5.79
N LYS A 92 8.79 -14.46 5.97
CA LYS A 92 8.12 -15.74 5.70
C LYS A 92 7.77 -15.91 4.22
N TYR A 93 7.34 -14.83 3.55
CA TYR A 93 6.84 -14.86 2.18
C TYR A 93 7.77 -14.10 1.23
N ASN A 94 8.49 -14.82 0.37
CA ASN A 94 9.41 -14.23 -0.59
C ASN A 94 8.73 -13.51 -1.76
N ASN A 95 7.44 -13.74 -1.97
CA ASN A 95 6.63 -13.09 -2.99
C ASN A 95 6.06 -11.73 -2.55
N LEU A 96 6.10 -11.37 -1.26
CA LEU A 96 5.50 -10.14 -0.75
C LEU A 96 6.41 -8.92 -0.99
N ARG A 97 5.80 -7.82 -1.46
CA ARG A 97 6.46 -6.54 -1.76
C ARG A 97 5.67 -5.39 -1.17
N LEU A 98 6.36 -4.35 -0.73
CA LEU A 98 5.76 -3.08 -0.29
C LEU A 98 6.17 -1.96 -1.25
N ILE A 99 5.21 -1.18 -1.71
CA ILE A 99 5.45 0.01 -2.51
C ILE A 99 4.81 1.19 -1.81
N GLN A 100 5.62 2.14 -1.37
CA GLN A 100 5.12 3.38 -0.82
C GLN A 100 4.85 4.38 -1.95
N LEU A 101 3.62 4.88 -2.01
CA LEU A 101 3.18 5.95 -2.92
C LEU A 101 2.97 7.22 -2.09
N ASN A 102 3.60 8.31 -2.48
CA ASN A 102 3.32 9.61 -1.89
C ASN A 102 1.91 10.05 -2.31
N LYS A 103 1.15 10.59 -1.36
CA LYS A 103 -0.22 11.08 -1.55
C LYS A 103 -0.37 12.11 -2.67
N ASP A 104 0.67 12.87 -2.97
CA ASP A 104 0.66 13.88 -4.04
C ASP A 104 0.65 13.26 -5.45
N TYR A 105 0.86 11.95 -5.55
CA TYR A 105 0.94 11.22 -6.82
C TYR A 105 -0.09 10.10 -6.95
N ILE A 106 -1.25 10.25 -6.31
CA ILE A 106 -2.35 9.25 -6.33
C ILE A 106 -2.78 8.89 -7.76
N LYS A 107 -2.78 9.83 -8.69
CA LYS A 107 -3.10 9.58 -10.11
C LYS A 107 -2.17 8.57 -10.77
N ASP A 108 -0.97 8.42 -10.25
CA ASP A 108 -0.01 7.44 -10.77
C ASP A 108 -0.41 5.98 -10.51
N ILE A 109 -1.46 5.73 -9.69
CA ILE A 109 -2.06 4.39 -9.52
C ILE A 109 -2.44 3.80 -10.88
N GLU A 110 -2.94 4.62 -11.82
CA GLU A 110 -3.29 4.19 -13.17
C GLU A 110 -2.07 3.71 -13.99
N VAL A 111 -0.89 4.21 -13.68
CA VAL A 111 0.39 3.78 -14.28
C VAL A 111 0.99 2.60 -13.52
N ILE A 112 0.88 2.61 -12.20
CA ILE A 112 1.46 1.59 -11.30
C ILE A 112 0.77 0.24 -11.50
N TYR A 113 -0.56 0.19 -11.53
CA TYR A 113 -1.32 -1.06 -11.62
C TYR A 113 -0.98 -1.91 -12.85
N PRO A 114 -0.95 -1.37 -14.09
CA PRO A 114 -0.54 -2.13 -15.27
C PRO A 114 0.89 -2.66 -15.18
N ILE A 115 1.80 -1.93 -14.53
CA ILE A 115 3.17 -2.41 -14.32
C ILE A 115 3.17 -3.62 -13.38
N LEU A 116 2.47 -3.52 -12.24
CA LEU A 116 2.47 -4.56 -11.22
C LEU A 116 1.71 -5.82 -11.66
N SER A 117 0.69 -5.69 -12.50
CA SER A 117 -0.07 -6.83 -13.03
C SER A 117 0.79 -7.82 -13.81
N ASN A 118 1.90 -7.36 -14.41
CA ASN A 118 2.84 -8.23 -15.13
C ASN A 118 3.68 -9.16 -14.21
N TYR A 119 3.57 -9.02 -12.90
CA TYR A 119 4.33 -9.81 -11.91
C TYR A 119 3.39 -10.74 -11.13
N GLU A 120 2.65 -11.61 -11.80
CA GLU A 120 1.59 -12.46 -11.25
C GLU A 120 2.00 -13.29 -10.03
N LYS A 121 3.27 -13.70 -9.96
CA LYS A 121 3.84 -14.48 -8.84
C LYS A 121 4.17 -13.65 -7.61
N LEU A 122 4.18 -12.32 -7.73
CA LEU A 122 4.45 -11.41 -6.63
C LEU A 122 3.13 -10.83 -6.09
N ARG A 123 3.17 -10.40 -4.83
CA ARG A 123 2.06 -9.78 -4.11
C ARG A 123 2.51 -8.41 -3.64
N PHE A 124 1.79 -7.37 -4.02
CA PHE A 124 2.17 -5.99 -3.77
C PHE A 124 1.21 -5.31 -2.81
N ILE A 125 1.73 -4.79 -1.71
CA ILE A 125 1.02 -3.83 -0.87
C ILE A 125 1.37 -2.44 -1.39
N LEU A 126 0.41 -1.76 -2.01
CA LEU A 126 0.54 -0.34 -2.32
C LEU A 126 0.12 0.44 -1.08
N PHE A 127 1.04 1.22 -0.51
CA PHE A 127 0.86 1.91 0.75
C PHE A 127 0.88 3.42 0.57
N ILE A 128 -0.19 4.09 1.00
CA ILE A 128 -0.31 5.56 1.04
C ILE A 128 -0.44 5.99 2.49
N ASP A 129 0.50 6.81 2.94
CA ASP A 129 0.57 7.26 4.33
C ASP A 129 -0.02 8.66 4.51
N ASP A 130 -0.72 8.88 5.63
CA ASP A 130 -1.29 10.15 6.08
C ASP A 130 -2.14 10.87 5.02
N LEU A 131 -3.06 10.12 4.42
CA LEU A 131 -3.94 10.61 3.37
C LEU A 131 -5.11 11.40 3.94
N SER A 132 -5.35 12.57 3.37
CA SER A 132 -6.56 13.37 3.63
C SER A 132 -6.83 14.27 2.44
N PHE A 133 -8.07 14.58 2.20
CA PHE A 133 -8.52 15.48 1.13
C PHE A 133 -9.24 16.68 1.73
N GLU A 134 -9.10 17.83 1.10
CA GLU A 134 -9.80 19.07 1.46
C GLU A 134 -11.10 19.25 0.63
N LYS A 135 -11.21 18.54 -0.48
CA LYS A 135 -12.36 18.60 -1.40
C LYS A 135 -12.58 17.25 -2.09
N ILE A 136 -13.78 17.07 -2.63
CA ILE A 136 -14.12 15.91 -3.47
C ILE A 136 -13.59 16.19 -4.88
N ASP A 137 -12.41 15.68 -5.17
CA ASP A 137 -11.77 15.74 -6.47
C ASP A 137 -11.57 14.35 -7.08
N ASN A 138 -10.88 14.29 -8.21
CA ASN A 138 -10.62 13.02 -8.88
C ASN A 138 -9.76 12.07 -8.04
N GLU A 139 -8.81 12.59 -7.28
CA GLU A 139 -7.93 11.77 -6.43
C GLU A 139 -8.70 11.13 -5.28
N TYR A 140 -9.61 11.90 -4.65
CA TYR A 140 -10.53 11.36 -3.65
C TYR A 140 -11.39 10.23 -4.25
N LYS A 141 -11.97 10.45 -5.44
CA LYS A 141 -12.80 9.45 -6.13
C LYS A 141 -12.02 8.17 -6.46
N ILE A 142 -10.79 8.29 -6.93
CA ILE A 142 -9.90 7.15 -7.21
C ILE A 142 -9.69 6.32 -5.94
N ILE A 143 -9.29 6.95 -4.85
CA ILE A 143 -9.02 6.24 -3.60
C ILE A 143 -10.29 5.62 -3.03
N LYS A 144 -11.41 6.38 -2.99
CA LYS A 144 -12.69 5.89 -2.47
C LYS A 144 -13.15 4.66 -3.26
N SER A 145 -13.20 4.74 -4.58
CA SER A 145 -13.62 3.63 -5.43
C SER A 145 -12.71 2.41 -5.28
N THR A 146 -11.41 2.61 -5.11
CA THR A 146 -10.47 1.51 -4.86
C THR A 146 -10.71 0.85 -3.51
N LEU A 147 -10.91 1.65 -2.45
CA LEU A 147 -11.18 1.13 -1.10
C LEU A 147 -12.53 0.41 -1.03
N ASP A 148 -13.54 0.89 -1.74
CA ASP A 148 -14.87 0.28 -1.83
C ASP A 148 -14.90 -0.98 -2.72
N GLY A 149 -13.78 -1.30 -3.39
CA GLY A 149 -13.69 -2.45 -4.30
C GLY A 149 -14.44 -2.24 -5.62
N SER A 150 -14.84 -1.01 -5.93
CA SER A 150 -15.57 -0.65 -7.14
C SER A 150 -14.66 -0.01 -8.20
N LEU A 151 -14.51 -0.67 -9.33
CA LEU A 151 -14.29 -0.09 -10.66
C LEU A 151 -12.90 0.37 -11.12
N ILE A 152 -11.87 0.41 -10.35
CA ILE A 152 -10.54 0.57 -10.95
C ILE A 152 -10.01 -0.82 -11.20
N ASN A 153 -9.38 -1.02 -12.36
CA ASN A 153 -8.71 -2.26 -12.75
C ASN A 153 -7.56 -2.62 -11.77
N GLN A 154 -7.90 -2.77 -10.48
CA GLN A 154 -6.94 -3.17 -9.47
C GLN A 154 -6.53 -4.62 -9.77
N PRO A 155 -5.24 -4.88 -10.00
CA PRO A 155 -4.75 -6.23 -10.23
C PRO A 155 -4.97 -7.11 -8.99
N LEU A 156 -5.29 -8.39 -9.18
CA LEU A 156 -5.50 -9.35 -8.10
C LEU A 156 -4.25 -9.55 -7.22
N ASN A 157 -3.09 -9.22 -7.73
CA ASN A 157 -1.82 -9.29 -7.01
C ASN A 157 -1.42 -7.98 -6.32
N VAL A 158 -2.35 -7.02 -6.21
CA VAL A 158 -2.13 -5.73 -5.52
C VAL A 158 -3.24 -5.51 -4.51
N ILE A 159 -2.89 -5.13 -3.27
CA ILE A 159 -3.81 -4.56 -2.28
C ILE A 159 -3.40 -3.14 -1.93
N LEU A 160 -4.38 -2.29 -1.64
CA LEU A 160 -4.17 -0.90 -1.23
C LEU A 160 -4.33 -0.78 0.29
N TYR A 161 -3.29 -0.28 0.98
CA TYR A 161 -3.35 0.12 2.36
C TYR A 161 -3.16 1.62 2.49
N VAL A 162 -4.08 2.25 3.20
CA VAL A 162 -4.09 3.70 3.41
C VAL A 162 -4.12 4.00 4.91
N THR A 163 -3.35 4.98 5.35
CA THR A 163 -3.53 5.55 6.68
C THR A 163 -4.10 6.96 6.58
N SER A 164 -4.90 7.35 7.55
CA SER A 164 -5.49 8.67 7.63
C SER A 164 -5.68 9.13 9.07
N ASN A 165 -5.64 10.42 9.28
CA ASN A 165 -6.07 11.03 10.53
C ASN A 165 -7.59 11.34 10.53
N ARG A 166 -8.28 11.09 9.41
CA ARG A 166 -9.72 11.33 9.21
C ARG A 166 -10.43 10.03 8.84
N ARG A 167 -11.60 9.78 9.46
CA ARG A 167 -12.38 8.55 9.25
C ARG A 167 -12.85 8.38 7.79
N HIS A 168 -13.30 9.47 7.17
CA HIS A 168 -13.85 9.46 5.82
C HIS A 168 -12.91 10.07 4.78
N LEU A 169 -11.62 10.26 5.12
CA LEU A 169 -10.61 10.93 4.29
C LEU A 169 -10.89 12.42 4.03
N MET A 170 -12.03 12.96 4.49
CA MET A 170 -12.51 14.32 4.28
C MET A 170 -12.68 15.06 5.62
N PRO A 171 -12.71 16.40 5.64
CA PRO A 171 -13.19 17.18 6.77
C PRO A 171 -14.63 16.80 7.14
N ARG A 172 -14.99 16.92 8.44
CA ARG A 172 -16.34 16.56 8.92
C ARG A 172 -17.44 17.39 8.26
N ASP A 173 -17.17 18.65 7.98
CA ASP A 173 -18.09 19.64 7.42
C ASP A 173 -18.46 19.36 5.93
N MET A 174 -17.84 18.35 5.30
CA MET A 174 -18.09 17.96 3.91
C MET A 174 -18.71 16.55 3.77
N ILE A 175 -19.22 16.00 4.87
CA ILE A 175 -19.74 14.62 4.90
C ILE A 175 -21.27 14.58 4.94
N ASP A 176 -21.93 15.74 5.10
CA ASP A 176 -23.40 15.90 5.11
C ASP A 176 -23.99 15.97 3.71
#